data_06c8a5e59ab11cb70df6f17a2213fdc1
#
_entry.id   06c8a5e59ab11cb70df6f17a2213fdc1
#
_cell.length_a   1.000
_cell.length_b   1.000
_cell.length_c   1.000
_cell.angle_alpha   90.00
_cell.angle_beta   90.00
_cell.angle_gamma   90.00
#
_symmetry.space_group_name_H-M   'P 1'
#
loop_
_entity.id
_entity.type
_entity.pdbx_description
1 polymer ?
#
loop_
_entity_poly.entity_id
_entity_poly.type
_entity_poly.pdbx_seq_one_letter_code
_entity_poly.pdbx_strand_id
1 'polypeptide(L)'
;MTKNKRITLFKKIFIWSNLANICLVVIVALGISDIMHLLFRNVDESSVKVMHIFLFACLVALPNTLLGYPFLAALGHPNFTNYSLVGVSLMHIVIIVCLWTCGWISIYSVAWVVVITETSLLFISAWGGYKYQLYGQSIIKKQ
;
A
#
# COMPACT_ATOMS: atom_id res chain seq x y z
N MET A 1 -6.70 17.11 23.05
CA MET A 1 -7.39 16.98 21.74
C MET A 1 -8.34 15.77 21.84
N THR A 2 -9.64 15.98 21.69
CA THR A 2 -10.65 14.90 21.79
C THR A 2 -10.50 13.86 20.70
N LYS A 3 -10.81 12.59 21.00
CA LYS A 3 -10.68 11.43 20.08
C LYS A 3 -11.37 11.70 18.73
N ASN A 4 -12.54 12.33 18.75
CA ASN A 4 -13.29 12.68 17.53
C ASN A 4 -12.53 13.68 16.63
N LYS A 5 -11.85 14.67 17.21
CA LYS A 5 -11.02 15.63 16.47
C LYS A 5 -9.84 14.95 15.74
N ARG A 6 -9.22 13.94 16.37
CA ARG A 6 -8.12 13.16 15.75
C ARG A 6 -8.59 12.34 14.55
N ILE A 7 -9.75 11.68 14.67
CA ILE A 7 -10.32 10.89 13.57
C ILE A 7 -10.71 11.79 12.38
N THR A 8 -11.33 12.94 12.65
CA THR A 8 -11.69 13.90 11.59
C THR A 8 -10.45 14.45 10.88
N LEU A 9 -9.41 14.79 11.64
CA LEU A 9 -8.15 15.26 11.08
C LEU A 9 -7.50 14.17 10.21
N PHE A 10 -7.46 12.93 10.73
CA PHE A 10 -6.92 11.79 9.97
C PHE A 10 -7.67 11.57 8.65
N LYS A 11 -9.01 11.57 8.67
CA LYS A 11 -9.82 11.44 7.46
C LYS A 11 -9.51 12.51 6.43
N LYS A 12 -9.35 13.76 6.87
CA LYS A 12 -9.00 14.87 5.99
C LYS A 12 -7.61 14.67 5.36
N ILE A 13 -6.60 14.34 6.16
CA ILE A 13 -5.25 14.05 5.68
C ILE A 13 -5.28 12.87 4.72
N PHE A 14 -5.97 11.80 5.08
CA PHE A 14 -6.07 10.59 4.25
C PHE A 14 -6.65 10.89 2.86
N ILE A 15 -7.76 11.62 2.79
CA ILE A 15 -8.41 11.98 1.52
C ILE A 15 -7.49 12.86 0.66
N TRP A 16 -6.92 13.93 1.24
CA TRP A 16 -6.06 14.85 0.50
C TRP A 16 -4.77 14.19 0.03
N SER A 17 -4.13 13.37 0.87
CA SER A 17 -2.91 12.65 0.49
C SER A 17 -3.17 11.64 -0.62
N ASN A 18 -4.28 10.89 -0.56
CA ASN A 18 -4.62 9.95 -1.62
C ASN A 18 -4.98 10.66 -2.93
N LEU A 19 -5.69 11.79 -2.86
CA LEU A 19 -6.00 12.59 -4.06
C LEU A 19 -4.71 13.11 -4.72
N ALA A 20 -3.79 13.65 -3.92
CA ALA A 20 -2.48 14.09 -4.42
C ALA A 20 -1.68 12.93 -5.02
N ASN A 21 -1.70 11.74 -4.39
CA ASN A 21 -1.05 10.55 -4.92
C ASN A 21 -1.63 10.12 -6.27
N ILE A 22 -2.94 10.09 -6.39
CA ILE A 22 -3.61 9.76 -7.67
C ILE A 22 -3.19 10.75 -8.76
N CYS A 23 -3.22 12.05 -8.48
CA CYS A 23 -2.78 13.07 -9.42
C CYS A 23 -1.31 12.86 -9.83
N LEU A 24 -0.43 12.60 -8.86
CA LEU A 24 0.99 12.37 -9.13
C LEU A 24 1.20 11.12 -9.99
N VAL A 25 0.56 10.00 -9.64
CA VAL A 25 0.66 8.75 -10.39
C VAL A 25 0.16 8.93 -11.84
N VAL A 26 -0.95 9.65 -12.04
CA VAL A 26 -1.47 9.94 -13.38
C VAL A 26 -0.47 10.79 -14.18
N ILE A 27 0.08 11.85 -13.60
CA ILE A 27 1.08 12.70 -14.27
C ILE A 27 2.31 11.88 -14.67
N VAL A 28 2.84 11.06 -13.74
CA VAL A 28 4.00 10.20 -14.03
C VAL A 28 3.65 9.13 -15.06
N ALA A 29 2.46 8.54 -15.01
CA ALA A 29 2.05 7.53 -15.99
C ALA A 29 1.95 8.08 -17.41
N LEU A 30 1.51 9.33 -17.58
CA LEU A 30 1.44 9.98 -18.89
C LEU A 30 2.84 10.31 -19.45
N GLY A 31 3.80 10.63 -18.59
CA GLY A 31 5.18 10.97 -18.99
C GLY A 31 6.18 9.85 -18.81
N ILE A 32 5.76 8.62 -18.48
CA ILE A 32 6.66 7.53 -18.07
C ILE A 32 7.71 7.20 -19.12
N SER A 33 7.33 7.20 -20.39
CA SER A 33 8.24 6.92 -21.51
C SER A 33 9.34 7.98 -21.60
N ASP A 34 8.97 9.25 -21.54
CA ASP A 34 9.90 10.37 -21.63
C ASP A 34 10.82 10.41 -20.41
N ILE A 35 10.27 10.17 -19.23
CA ILE A 35 11.02 10.09 -17.96
C ILE A 35 12.05 8.94 -18.05
N MET A 36 11.65 7.76 -18.52
CA MET A 36 12.55 6.63 -18.64
C MET A 36 13.67 6.91 -19.66
N HIS A 37 13.36 7.48 -20.81
CA HIS A 37 14.38 7.87 -21.80
C HIS A 37 15.32 8.97 -21.31
N LEU A 38 14.84 9.86 -20.44
CA LEU A 38 15.67 10.89 -19.81
C LEU A 38 16.65 10.31 -18.79
N LEU A 39 16.20 9.31 -18.00
CA LEU A 39 17.00 8.71 -16.93
C LEU A 39 17.95 7.62 -17.43
N PHE A 40 17.55 6.89 -18.45
CA PHE A 40 18.28 5.72 -18.96
C PHE A 40 18.55 5.86 -20.45
N ARG A 41 19.78 5.60 -20.86
CA ARG A 41 20.23 5.75 -22.25
C ARG A 41 19.61 4.70 -23.20
N ASN A 42 19.35 3.49 -22.68
CA ASN A 42 18.74 2.38 -23.43
C ASN A 42 17.54 1.87 -22.63
N VAL A 43 16.35 2.24 -23.07
CA VAL A 43 15.09 1.80 -22.46
C VAL A 43 14.40 0.87 -23.43
N ASP A 44 14.14 -0.35 -22.99
CA ASP A 44 13.32 -1.29 -23.73
C ASP A 44 11.83 -1.15 -23.33
N GLU A 45 10.96 -1.59 -24.19
CA GLU A 45 9.51 -1.52 -23.99
C GLU A 45 9.06 -2.32 -22.74
N SER A 46 9.81 -3.37 -22.40
CA SER A 46 9.54 -4.20 -21.22
C SER A 46 9.74 -3.41 -19.94
N SER A 47 10.77 -2.59 -19.86
CA SER A 47 11.04 -1.72 -18.70
C SER A 47 9.94 -0.70 -18.48
N VAL A 48 9.42 -0.09 -19.57
CA VAL A 48 8.29 0.85 -19.48
C VAL A 48 7.03 0.15 -18.96
N LYS A 49 6.72 -1.05 -19.46
CA LYS A 49 5.58 -1.84 -18.98
C LYS A 49 5.69 -2.20 -17.48
N VAL A 50 6.87 -2.60 -17.03
CA VAL A 50 7.11 -2.89 -15.62
C VAL A 50 6.94 -1.65 -14.74
N MET A 51 7.41 -0.49 -15.19
CA MET A 51 7.20 0.77 -14.47
C MET A 51 5.72 1.13 -14.32
N HIS A 52 4.87 0.86 -15.31
CA HIS A 52 3.42 1.03 -15.16
C HIS A 52 2.84 0.12 -14.07
N ILE A 53 3.32 -1.12 -13.95
CA ILE A 53 2.90 -2.03 -12.86
C ILE A 53 3.33 -1.45 -11.51
N PHE A 54 4.55 -0.92 -11.39
CA PHE A 54 5.00 -0.28 -10.14
C PHE A 54 4.25 1.01 -9.81
N LEU A 55 3.82 1.79 -10.79
CA LEU A 55 2.95 2.95 -10.54
C LEU A 55 1.62 2.52 -9.91
N PHE A 56 1.07 1.38 -10.32
CA PHE A 56 -0.11 0.82 -9.67
C PHE A 56 0.18 0.40 -8.23
N ALA A 57 1.35 -0.21 -7.95
CA ALA A 57 1.78 -0.49 -6.58
C ALA A 57 1.90 0.79 -5.75
N CYS A 58 2.46 1.87 -6.30
CA CYS A 58 2.55 3.17 -5.62
C CYS A 58 1.17 3.76 -5.27
N LEU A 59 0.16 3.54 -6.12
CA LEU A 59 -1.20 3.97 -5.85
C LEU A 59 -1.77 3.31 -4.58
N VAL A 60 -1.43 2.04 -4.36
CA VAL A 60 -1.90 1.24 -3.23
C VAL A 60 -1.03 1.46 -1.98
N ALA A 61 0.27 1.68 -2.15
CA ALA A 61 1.23 1.78 -1.05
C ALA A 61 0.97 2.98 -0.13
N LEU A 62 0.57 4.14 -0.66
CA LEU A 62 0.32 5.33 0.16
C LEU A 62 -0.88 5.16 1.10
N PRO A 63 -2.09 4.75 0.64
CA PRO A 63 -3.19 4.48 1.55
C PRO A 63 -2.86 3.38 2.57
N ASN A 64 -2.10 2.37 2.17
CA ASN A 64 -1.60 1.32 3.07
C ASN A 64 -0.72 1.90 4.18
N THR A 65 0.26 2.73 3.85
CA THR A 65 1.15 3.39 4.82
C THR A 65 0.37 4.26 5.80
N LEU A 66 -0.63 5.00 5.34
CA LEU A 66 -1.45 5.88 6.19
C LEU A 66 -2.39 5.09 7.12
N LEU A 67 -3.00 4.01 6.63
CA LEU A 67 -3.87 3.15 7.44
C LEU A 67 -3.08 2.27 8.41
N GLY A 68 -1.88 1.85 8.04
CA GLY A 68 -1.04 0.99 8.84
C GLY A 68 -0.58 1.67 10.13
N TYR A 69 0.62 2.25 10.10
CA TYR A 69 1.26 2.73 11.33
C TYR A 69 0.57 3.95 11.96
N PRO A 70 0.31 5.07 11.26
CA PRO A 70 -0.26 6.25 11.90
C PRO A 70 -1.66 6.02 12.46
N PHE A 71 -2.52 5.31 11.73
CA PHE A 71 -3.92 5.13 12.12
C PHE A 71 -4.09 4.05 13.19
N LEU A 72 -3.54 2.87 12.99
CA LEU A 72 -3.65 1.76 13.95
C LEU A 72 -2.87 2.04 15.24
N ALA A 73 -1.73 2.72 15.18
CA ALA A 73 -1.03 3.19 16.37
C ALA A 73 -1.84 4.25 17.14
N ALA A 74 -2.50 5.16 16.44
CA ALA A 74 -3.40 6.14 17.07
C ALA A 74 -4.62 5.49 17.75
N LEU A 75 -5.03 4.30 17.28
CA LEU A 75 -6.07 3.47 17.92
C LEU A 75 -5.54 2.62 19.09
N GLY A 76 -4.21 2.61 19.35
CA GLY A 76 -3.57 1.85 20.42
C GLY A 76 -3.19 0.41 20.03
N HIS A 77 -3.18 0.07 18.74
CA HIS A 77 -2.89 -1.27 18.25
C HIS A 77 -1.70 -1.32 17.25
N PRO A 78 -0.51 -0.78 17.58
CA PRO A 78 0.64 -0.78 16.68
C PRO A 78 1.14 -2.20 16.35
N ASN A 79 1.00 -3.14 17.27
CA ASN A 79 1.44 -4.53 17.09
C ASN A 79 0.68 -5.22 15.95
N PHE A 80 -0.59 -4.87 15.72
CA PHE A 80 -1.35 -5.43 14.60
C PHE A 80 -0.70 -5.08 13.25
N THR A 81 -0.25 -3.84 13.08
CA THR A 81 0.46 -3.40 11.87
C THR A 81 1.76 -4.19 11.68
N ASN A 82 2.54 -4.37 12.75
CA ASN A 82 3.80 -5.12 12.67
C ASN A 82 3.58 -6.59 12.28
N TYR A 83 2.59 -7.27 12.90
CA TYR A 83 2.27 -8.65 12.55
C TYR A 83 1.74 -8.78 11.12
N SER A 84 0.91 -7.83 10.68
CA SER A 84 0.41 -7.81 9.30
C SER A 84 1.54 -7.63 8.29
N LEU A 85 2.47 -6.73 8.57
CA LEU A 85 3.63 -6.48 7.72
C LEU A 85 4.53 -7.73 7.62
N VAL A 86 4.86 -8.35 8.75
CA VAL A 86 5.67 -9.58 8.77
C VAL A 86 4.95 -10.71 8.03
N GLY A 87 3.65 -10.90 8.27
CA GLY A 87 2.86 -11.94 7.61
C GLY A 87 2.83 -11.77 6.09
N VAL A 88 2.59 -10.55 5.60
CA VAL A 88 2.58 -10.26 4.15
C VAL A 88 3.98 -10.36 3.54
N SER A 89 5.04 -9.99 4.27
CA SER A 89 6.42 -10.15 3.81
C SER A 89 6.79 -11.63 3.66
N LEU A 90 6.38 -12.49 4.60
CA LEU A 90 6.57 -13.94 4.47
C LEU A 90 5.78 -14.50 3.29
N MET A 91 4.54 -14.07 3.09
CA MET A 91 3.73 -14.45 1.92
C MET A 91 4.43 -14.04 0.62
N HIS A 92 5.01 -12.85 0.55
CA HIS A 92 5.78 -12.38 -0.61
C HIS A 92 6.94 -13.34 -0.94
N ILE A 93 7.75 -13.71 0.07
CA ILE A 93 8.87 -14.64 -0.10
C ILE A 93 8.37 -15.99 -0.62
N VAL A 94 7.31 -16.53 -0.02
CA VAL A 94 6.74 -17.82 -0.44
C VAL A 94 6.29 -17.78 -1.90
N ILE A 95 5.59 -16.71 -2.33
CA ILE A 95 5.14 -16.57 -3.72
C ILE A 95 6.35 -16.51 -4.68
N ILE A 96 7.40 -15.74 -4.35
CA ILE A 96 8.61 -15.68 -5.19
C ILE A 96 9.30 -17.04 -5.30
N VAL A 97 9.42 -17.77 -4.20
CA VAL A 97 10.01 -19.13 -4.21
C VAL A 97 9.16 -20.08 -5.05
N CYS A 98 7.83 -20.03 -4.94
CA CYS A 98 6.94 -20.83 -5.78
C CYS A 98 7.09 -20.49 -7.28
N LEU A 99 7.15 -19.21 -7.64
CA LEU A 99 7.36 -18.79 -9.03
C LEU A 99 8.70 -19.27 -9.57
N TRP A 100 9.75 -19.26 -8.73
CA TRP A 100 11.06 -19.76 -9.10
C TRP A 100 11.06 -21.27 -9.33
N THR A 101 10.47 -22.05 -8.42
CA THR A 101 10.40 -23.53 -8.54
C THR A 101 9.54 -23.97 -9.71
N CYS A 102 8.50 -23.22 -10.07
CA CYS A 102 7.66 -23.49 -11.23
C CYS A 102 8.28 -23.01 -12.56
N GLY A 103 9.42 -22.32 -12.54
CA GLY A 103 10.05 -21.77 -13.74
C GLY A 103 9.30 -20.56 -14.35
N TRP A 104 8.39 -19.95 -13.60
CA TRP A 104 7.55 -18.81 -14.06
C TRP A 104 8.07 -17.45 -13.60
N ILE A 105 9.31 -17.42 -13.12
CA ILE A 105 9.93 -16.18 -12.71
C ILE A 105 10.23 -15.30 -13.93
N SER A 106 9.69 -14.11 -13.94
CA SER A 106 9.93 -13.07 -14.92
C SER A 106 9.87 -11.71 -14.25
N ILE A 107 10.40 -10.67 -14.89
CA ILE A 107 10.35 -9.30 -14.38
C ILE A 107 8.89 -8.84 -14.16
N TYR A 108 7.97 -9.29 -15.02
CA TYR A 108 6.54 -8.99 -14.91
C TYR A 108 5.90 -9.71 -13.73
N SER A 109 6.18 -11.02 -13.55
CA SER A 109 5.61 -11.79 -12.45
C SER A 109 6.07 -11.25 -11.10
N VAL A 110 7.33 -10.87 -10.95
CA VAL A 110 7.84 -10.23 -9.74
C VAL A 110 7.16 -8.88 -9.47
N ALA A 111 7.00 -8.03 -10.50
CA ALA A 111 6.30 -6.77 -10.35
C ALA A 111 4.83 -6.96 -9.91
N TRP A 112 4.12 -7.93 -10.46
CA TRP A 112 2.76 -8.26 -10.04
C TRP A 112 2.68 -8.81 -8.63
N VAL A 113 3.67 -9.59 -8.18
CA VAL A 113 3.74 -10.06 -6.77
C VAL A 113 3.82 -8.87 -5.82
N VAL A 114 4.58 -7.82 -6.14
CA VAL A 114 4.62 -6.58 -5.33
C VAL A 114 3.23 -5.95 -5.24
N VAL A 115 2.51 -5.82 -6.36
CA VAL A 115 1.14 -5.26 -6.36
C VAL A 115 0.19 -6.09 -5.50
N ILE A 116 0.26 -7.42 -5.63
CA ILE A 116 -0.60 -8.35 -4.87
C ILE A 116 -0.32 -8.21 -3.37
N THR A 117 0.94 -8.18 -2.97
CA THR A 117 1.32 -8.07 -1.55
C THR A 117 0.94 -6.72 -0.95
N GLU A 118 1.17 -5.60 -1.66
CA GLU A 118 0.74 -4.27 -1.21
C GLU A 118 -0.80 -4.19 -1.08
N THR A 119 -1.52 -4.75 -2.05
CA THR A 119 -2.98 -4.80 -2.01
C THR A 119 -3.48 -5.65 -0.83
N SER A 120 -2.86 -6.81 -0.58
CA SER A 120 -3.19 -7.66 0.55
C SER A 120 -2.97 -6.95 1.88
N LEU A 121 -1.85 -6.24 2.02
CA LEU A 121 -1.53 -5.47 3.21
C LEU A 121 -2.54 -4.32 3.43
N LEU A 122 -2.98 -3.65 2.34
CA LEU A 122 -4.01 -2.63 2.41
C LEU A 122 -5.33 -3.19 2.94
N PHE A 123 -5.78 -4.35 2.44
CA PHE A 123 -7.01 -5.00 2.92
C PHE A 123 -6.92 -5.39 4.40
N ILE A 124 -5.79 -5.97 4.83
CA ILE A 124 -5.57 -6.34 6.23
C ILE A 124 -5.58 -5.09 7.12
N SER A 125 -4.88 -4.02 6.71
CA SER A 125 -4.82 -2.75 7.45
C SER A 125 -6.18 -2.07 7.54
N ALA A 126 -6.96 -2.06 6.46
CA ALA A 126 -8.31 -1.52 6.43
C ALA A 126 -9.27 -2.32 7.33
N TRP A 127 -9.19 -3.64 7.26
CA TRP A 127 -9.99 -4.52 8.14
C TRP A 127 -9.64 -4.34 9.61
N GLY A 128 -8.33 -4.26 9.93
CA GLY A 128 -7.86 -3.96 11.28
C GLY A 128 -8.38 -2.62 11.78
N GLY A 129 -8.26 -1.58 10.97
CA GLY A 129 -8.77 -0.25 11.27
C GLY A 129 -10.28 -0.24 11.55
N TYR A 130 -11.07 -0.90 10.71
CA TYR A 130 -12.52 -1.05 10.90
C TYR A 130 -12.85 -1.78 12.20
N LYS A 131 -12.24 -2.93 12.44
CA LYS A 131 -12.45 -3.74 13.64
C LYS A 131 -12.16 -2.95 14.93
N TYR A 132 -10.98 -2.33 15.01
CA TYR A 132 -10.56 -1.62 16.23
C TYR A 132 -11.29 -0.29 16.44
N GLN A 133 -11.76 0.36 15.38
CA GLN A 133 -12.63 1.52 15.50
C GLN A 133 -13.98 1.16 16.13
N LEU A 134 -14.59 0.03 15.75
CA LEU A 134 -15.84 -0.47 16.33
C LEU A 134 -15.67 -0.88 17.78
N TYR A 135 -14.61 -1.60 18.14
CA TYR A 135 -14.34 -1.97 19.54
C TYR A 135 -14.15 -0.73 20.43
N GLY A 136 -13.45 0.30 19.93
CA GLY A 136 -13.29 1.55 20.68
C GLY A 136 -14.61 2.30 20.94
N GLN A 137 -15.62 2.13 20.09
CA GLN A 137 -16.95 2.72 20.28
C GLN A 137 -17.79 1.92 21.29
N SER A 138 -17.67 0.61 21.35
CA SER A 138 -18.45 -0.25 22.26
C SER A 138 -18.04 -0.08 23.73
N ILE A 139 -16.78 0.21 24.01
CA ILE A 139 -16.29 0.45 25.37
C ILE A 139 -16.81 1.79 25.92
N ILE A 140 -16.90 2.82 25.06
CA ILE A 140 -17.39 4.15 25.48
C ILE A 140 -18.88 4.17 25.77
N LYS A 141 -19.68 3.29 25.13
CA LYS A 141 -21.13 3.17 25.39
C LYS A 141 -21.45 2.45 26.71
N LYS A 142 -20.49 1.81 27.34
CA LYS A 142 -20.66 1.07 28.61
C LYS A 142 -20.19 1.85 29.87
N GLN A 143 -19.63 3.04 29.69
CA GLN A 143 -19.33 4.01 30.75
C GLN A 143 -20.36 5.16 30.73
#